data_eaa7c2fecd7609ef87073ba5042bb6fa
#
_entry.id   eaa7c2fecd7609ef87073ba5042bb6fa
#
_cell.length_a   1.000
_cell.length_b   1.000
_cell.length_c   1.000
_cell.angle_alpha   90.00
_cell.angle_beta   90.00
_cell.angle_gamma   90.00
#
_symmetry.space_group_name_H-M   'P 1'
#
loop_
_entity.id
_entity.type
_entity.pdbx_description
1 polymer ?
#
loop_
_entity_poly.entity_id
_entity_poly.type
_entity_poly.pdbx_seq_one_letter_code
_entity_poly.pdbx_strand_id
1 'polypeptide(L)'
;MSVDGFHALDHGQSPMVFSGLGARLRDMTTGHDPRIVANALIESANRNGLPIWNVSVQKLLYFAHAASLVHDRRPLIRGTFEAWEFGPVCRPIYDALKHHGREKISSLIQKVDPFTGVVLDLPALQDGSALYRVENTMKLLGGASPSQLISLSHVAGGAWSIIWNKSKTGATVGNRIDDELTIATFGKFKVAVAETQQGGMDEATPFAGNRSCKDSASSA
;
A
#
# COMPACT_ATOMS: atom_id res chain seq x y z
N MET A 1 11.55 -50.80 -63.35
CA MET A 1 12.59 -50.33 -62.37
C MET A 1 12.03 -49.21 -61.52
N SER A 2 11.83 -49.54 -60.31
CA SER A 2 11.30 -48.74 -59.20
C SER A 2 12.01 -47.41 -59.01
N VAL A 3 11.27 -46.41 -58.55
CA VAL A 3 11.74 -45.52 -57.52
C VAL A 3 10.54 -44.98 -56.73
N ASP A 4 10.69 -45.14 -55.47
CA ASP A 4 9.71 -45.05 -54.42
C ASP A 4 9.23 -43.63 -54.11
N GLY A 5 7.98 -43.57 -53.65
CA GLY A 5 7.34 -42.38 -53.13
C GLY A 5 7.86 -41.98 -51.74
N PHE A 6 7.95 -40.68 -51.50
CA PHE A 6 8.17 -40.12 -50.20
C PHE A 6 6.87 -39.44 -49.75
N HIS A 7 6.17 -40.10 -48.82
CA HIS A 7 5.06 -39.54 -48.08
C HIS A 7 5.59 -38.50 -47.10
N ALA A 8 5.26 -37.23 -47.29
CA ALA A 8 5.42 -36.18 -46.31
C ALA A 8 4.24 -36.25 -45.32
N LEU A 9 4.50 -36.60 -44.10
CA LEU A 9 3.55 -36.51 -42.98
C LEU A 9 3.39 -35.05 -42.60
N ASP A 10 2.24 -34.49 -42.89
CA ASP A 10 1.76 -33.20 -42.43
C ASP A 10 1.49 -33.29 -40.89
N HIS A 11 2.38 -32.83 -40.11
CA HIS A 11 2.14 -32.61 -38.67
C HIS A 11 1.46 -31.27 -38.47
N GLY A 12 0.12 -31.30 -38.51
CA GLY A 12 -0.72 -30.19 -38.08
C GLY A 12 -0.40 -29.76 -36.63
N GLN A 13 0.45 -28.76 -36.50
CA GLN A 13 0.58 -28.04 -35.26
C GLN A 13 -0.54 -27.02 -35.16
N SER A 14 -1.55 -27.34 -34.36
CA SER A 14 -2.56 -26.38 -33.92
C SER A 14 -1.87 -25.19 -33.23
N PRO A 15 -2.22 -23.94 -33.56
CA PRO A 15 -1.67 -22.80 -32.83
C PRO A 15 -2.17 -22.85 -31.41
N MET A 16 -1.24 -23.05 -30.46
CA MET A 16 -1.53 -22.87 -29.03
C MET A 16 -2.05 -21.46 -28.78
N VAL A 17 -3.28 -21.40 -28.33
CA VAL A 17 -4.00 -20.17 -28.03
C VAL A 17 -3.35 -19.49 -26.80
N PHE A 18 -2.49 -18.51 -27.03
CA PHE A 18 -1.88 -17.67 -26.02
C PHE A 18 -2.85 -16.64 -25.39
N SER A 19 -4.16 -16.87 -25.46
CA SER A 19 -5.16 -15.92 -24.94
C SER A 19 -5.20 -15.84 -23.40
N GLY A 20 -4.66 -16.83 -22.68
CA GLY A 20 -4.65 -16.84 -21.22
C GLY A 20 -3.50 -16.06 -20.58
N LEU A 21 -2.40 -15.84 -21.31
CA LEU A 21 -1.21 -15.17 -20.74
C LEU A 21 -1.37 -13.66 -20.67
N GLY A 22 -2.05 -13.06 -21.63
CA GLY A 22 -2.30 -11.62 -21.66
C GLY A 22 -3.32 -11.13 -20.63
N ALA A 23 -4.26 -11.98 -20.21
CA ALA A 23 -5.20 -11.68 -19.14
C ALA A 23 -4.50 -11.78 -17.76
N ARG A 24 -3.67 -12.80 -17.55
CA ARG A 24 -2.86 -12.95 -16.32
C ARG A 24 -1.81 -11.85 -16.17
N LEU A 25 -1.18 -11.39 -17.23
CA LEU A 25 -0.22 -10.28 -17.19
C LEU A 25 -0.90 -8.93 -16.88
N ARG A 26 -2.12 -8.70 -17.35
CA ARG A 26 -2.89 -7.48 -17.01
C ARG A 26 -3.37 -7.48 -15.56
N ASP A 27 -3.70 -8.63 -15.00
CA ASP A 27 -4.11 -8.77 -13.60
C ASP A 27 -2.91 -8.67 -12.65
N MET A 28 -1.70 -9.01 -13.11
CA MET A 28 -0.46 -8.86 -12.33
C MET A 28 0.06 -7.42 -12.24
N THR A 29 -0.44 -6.47 -13.04
CA THR A 29 0.04 -5.07 -13.08
C THR A 29 -0.89 -4.07 -12.40
N THR A 30 -2.11 -4.47 -12.06
CA THR A 30 -3.09 -3.59 -11.42
C THR A 30 -3.37 -4.09 -10.00
N GLY A 31 -2.81 -3.42 -8.99
CA GLY A 31 -3.15 -3.69 -7.59
C GLY A 31 -4.64 -3.51 -7.29
N HIS A 32 -5.07 -3.88 -6.11
CA HIS A 32 -6.45 -3.76 -5.63
C HIS A 32 -6.86 -2.31 -5.35
N ASP A 33 -8.15 -2.04 -5.27
CA ASP A 33 -8.64 -0.76 -4.72
C ASP A 33 -8.07 -0.59 -3.30
N PRO A 34 -7.36 0.50 -3.00
CA PRO A 34 -6.73 0.69 -1.70
C PRO A 34 -7.71 0.64 -0.54
N ARG A 35 -8.99 1.01 -0.76
CA ARG A 35 -10.04 0.96 0.27
C ARG A 35 -10.40 -0.46 0.66
N ILE A 36 -10.40 -1.39 -0.29
CA ILE A 36 -10.63 -2.82 -0.04
C ILE A 36 -9.51 -3.40 0.82
N VAL A 37 -8.25 -3.06 0.50
CA VAL A 37 -7.10 -3.53 1.29
C VAL A 37 -7.06 -2.88 2.67
N ALA A 38 -7.41 -1.59 2.77
CA ALA A 38 -7.53 -0.91 4.06
C ALA A 38 -8.63 -1.52 4.93
N ASN A 39 -9.78 -1.90 4.35
CA ASN A 39 -10.82 -2.62 5.08
C ASN A 39 -10.32 -3.97 5.59
N ALA A 40 -9.56 -4.73 4.82
CA ALA A 40 -8.96 -5.98 5.28
C ALA A 40 -8.01 -5.77 6.47
N LEU A 41 -7.25 -4.66 6.52
CA LEU A 41 -6.42 -4.29 7.68
C LEU A 41 -7.29 -3.95 8.90
N ILE A 42 -8.37 -3.17 8.73
CA ILE A 42 -9.31 -2.79 9.80
C ILE A 42 -10.02 -4.05 10.34
N GLU A 43 -10.49 -4.93 9.47
CA GLU A 43 -11.10 -6.20 9.85
C GLU A 43 -10.13 -7.10 10.62
N SER A 44 -8.87 -7.19 10.17
CA SER A 44 -7.84 -7.95 10.87
C SER A 44 -7.56 -7.36 12.26
N ALA A 45 -7.48 -6.04 12.38
CA ALA A 45 -7.34 -5.36 13.67
C ALA A 45 -8.52 -5.67 14.60
N ASN A 46 -9.76 -5.55 14.10
CA ASN A 46 -10.97 -5.83 14.87
C ASN A 46 -11.03 -7.29 15.35
N ARG A 47 -10.72 -8.27 14.48
CA ARG A 47 -10.68 -9.70 14.84
C ARG A 47 -9.67 -10.01 15.96
N ASN A 48 -8.57 -9.28 15.99
CA ASN A 48 -7.50 -9.46 16.98
C ASN A 48 -7.65 -8.53 18.21
N GLY A 49 -8.72 -7.74 18.31
CA GLY A 49 -8.94 -6.80 19.41
C GLY A 49 -7.92 -5.65 19.45
N LEU A 50 -7.25 -5.36 18.34
CA LEU A 50 -6.22 -4.33 18.24
C LEU A 50 -6.85 -2.98 17.90
N PRO A 51 -6.54 -1.91 18.65
CA PRO A 51 -6.99 -0.57 18.30
C PRO A 51 -6.24 -0.08 17.05
N ILE A 52 -6.97 0.53 16.12
CA ILE A 52 -6.39 1.05 14.87
C ILE A 52 -6.85 2.50 14.62
N TRP A 53 -5.95 3.33 14.14
CA TRP A 53 -6.17 4.74 13.83
C TRP A 53 -5.88 5.03 12.36
N ASN A 54 -6.36 6.16 11.84
CA ASN A 54 -6.11 6.55 10.45
C ASN A 54 -4.60 6.48 10.10
N VAL A 55 -3.74 7.06 10.95
CA VAL A 55 -2.29 7.01 10.73
C VAL A 55 -1.75 5.59 10.71
N SER A 56 -2.26 4.70 11.57
CA SER A 56 -1.84 3.28 11.58
C SER A 56 -2.24 2.57 10.29
N VAL A 57 -3.48 2.76 9.80
CA VAL A 57 -3.93 2.19 8.53
C VAL A 57 -3.02 2.62 7.39
N GLN A 58 -2.64 3.90 7.32
CA GLN A 58 -1.74 4.41 6.29
C GLN A 58 -0.38 3.70 6.29
N LYS A 59 0.22 3.53 7.45
CA LYS A 59 1.55 2.91 7.57
C LYS A 59 1.51 1.40 7.33
N LEU A 60 0.52 0.72 7.89
CA LEU A 60 0.32 -0.71 7.67
C LEU A 60 0.05 -1.02 6.19
N LEU A 61 -0.79 -0.19 5.53
CA LEU A 61 -1.04 -0.30 4.08
C LEU A 61 0.25 -0.13 3.27
N TYR A 62 1.08 0.86 3.62
CA TYR A 62 2.36 1.10 2.97
C TYR A 62 3.32 -0.09 3.15
N PHE A 63 3.46 -0.63 4.36
CA PHE A 63 4.32 -1.79 4.61
C PHE A 63 3.82 -3.06 3.93
N ALA A 64 2.51 -3.31 3.91
CA ALA A 64 1.91 -4.42 3.18
C ALA A 64 2.16 -4.31 1.66
N HIS A 65 2.01 -3.10 1.11
CA HIS A 65 2.29 -2.81 -0.30
C HIS A 65 3.76 -3.03 -0.64
N ALA A 66 4.67 -2.50 0.17
CA ALA A 66 6.11 -2.68 -0.01
C ALA A 66 6.52 -4.16 0.06
N ALA A 67 5.94 -4.93 0.98
CA ALA A 67 6.16 -6.37 1.06
C ALA A 67 5.65 -7.11 -0.18
N SER A 68 4.48 -6.74 -0.72
CA SER A 68 3.94 -7.30 -1.96
C SER A 68 4.84 -7.01 -3.17
N LEU A 69 5.31 -5.78 -3.31
CA LEU A 69 6.24 -5.40 -4.38
C LEU A 69 7.51 -6.26 -4.37
N VAL A 70 8.08 -6.50 -3.19
CA VAL A 70 9.35 -7.22 -3.07
C VAL A 70 9.17 -8.73 -3.20
N HIS A 71 8.16 -9.30 -2.56
CA HIS A 71 8.01 -10.75 -2.46
C HIS A 71 7.13 -11.34 -3.56
N ASP A 72 6.07 -10.63 -3.95
CA ASP A 72 5.11 -11.10 -4.96
C ASP A 72 5.38 -10.50 -6.35
N ARG A 73 6.30 -9.54 -6.43
CA ARG A 73 6.65 -8.81 -7.66
C ARG A 73 5.45 -8.11 -8.31
N ARG A 74 4.49 -7.70 -7.49
CA ARG A 74 3.29 -6.99 -7.94
C ARG A 74 2.83 -5.96 -6.90
N PRO A 75 2.21 -4.86 -7.33
CA PRO A 75 1.63 -3.88 -6.41
C PRO A 75 0.43 -4.49 -5.66
N LEU A 76 0.33 -4.24 -4.35
CA LEU A 76 -0.82 -4.64 -3.56
C LEU A 76 -2.04 -3.77 -3.85
N ILE A 77 -1.81 -2.46 -4.00
CA ILE A 77 -2.86 -1.48 -4.27
C ILE A 77 -2.64 -0.76 -5.59
N ARG A 78 -3.72 -0.31 -6.20
CA ARG A 78 -3.68 0.67 -7.30
C ARG A 78 -3.46 2.06 -6.74
N GLY A 79 -2.63 2.83 -7.40
CA GLY A 79 -2.34 4.20 -6.99
C GLY A 79 -0.94 4.33 -6.39
N THR A 80 -0.73 5.39 -5.66
CA THR A 80 0.60 5.79 -5.19
C THR A 80 0.54 6.28 -3.76
N PHE A 81 1.68 6.21 -3.09
CA PHE A 81 1.89 6.87 -1.82
C PHE A 81 2.54 8.23 -2.02
N GLU A 82 2.20 9.17 -1.16
CA GLU A 82 2.80 10.50 -1.10
C GLU A 82 3.61 10.64 0.20
N ALA A 83 4.75 11.31 0.12
CA ALA A 83 5.56 11.63 1.28
C ALA A 83 4.98 12.86 2.00
N TRP A 84 4.26 12.64 3.10
CA TRP A 84 3.72 13.67 3.98
C TRP A 84 4.57 13.75 5.26
N GLU A 85 4.35 14.78 6.06
CA GLU A 85 5.09 15.06 7.29
C GLU A 85 5.15 13.83 8.25
N PHE A 86 4.05 13.12 8.39
CA PHE A 86 3.96 11.93 9.25
C PHE A 86 4.12 10.61 8.49
N GLY A 87 4.90 10.60 7.42
CA GLY A 87 5.24 9.40 6.66
C GLY A 87 4.38 9.19 5.41
N PRO A 88 4.49 8.01 4.76
CA PRO A 88 3.77 7.70 3.53
C PRO A 88 2.25 7.73 3.71
N VAL A 89 1.53 8.34 2.76
CA VAL A 89 0.07 8.48 2.77
C VAL A 89 -0.52 8.06 1.43
N CYS A 90 -1.50 7.19 1.45
CA CYS A 90 -2.38 6.89 0.33
C CYS A 90 -3.57 7.85 0.38
N ARG A 91 -3.61 8.82 -0.53
CA ARG A 91 -4.59 9.91 -0.53
C ARG A 91 -6.05 9.45 -0.46
N PRO A 92 -6.50 8.45 -1.26
CA PRO A 92 -7.87 7.94 -1.18
C PRO A 92 -8.25 7.42 0.21
N ILE A 93 -7.31 6.80 0.92
CA ILE A 93 -7.54 6.28 2.28
C ILE A 93 -7.57 7.42 3.30
N TYR A 94 -6.67 8.40 3.14
CA TYR A 94 -6.70 9.59 3.98
C TYR A 94 -8.05 10.30 3.88
N ASP A 95 -8.54 10.54 2.67
CA ASP A 95 -9.80 11.22 2.44
C ASP A 95 -11.01 10.45 3.00
N ALA A 96 -10.97 9.12 2.92
CA ALA A 96 -12.01 8.25 3.47
C ALA A 96 -12.03 8.23 5.02
N LEU A 97 -10.86 8.34 5.67
CA LEU A 97 -10.72 8.16 7.12
C LEU A 97 -10.45 9.45 7.90
N LYS A 98 -10.21 10.59 7.25
CA LYS A 98 -9.85 11.85 7.93
C LYS A 98 -10.91 12.35 8.92
N HIS A 99 -12.18 11.99 8.73
CA HIS A 99 -13.27 12.37 9.62
C HIS A 99 -13.16 11.74 11.02
N HIS A 100 -12.44 10.62 11.16
CA HIS A 100 -12.15 10.02 12.47
C HIS A 100 -11.17 10.85 13.31
N GLY A 101 -10.42 11.77 12.70
CA GLY A 101 -9.46 12.59 13.42
C GLY A 101 -8.44 11.76 14.20
N ARG A 102 -8.50 11.85 15.53
CA ARG A 102 -7.65 11.10 16.47
C ARG A 102 -8.34 9.88 17.08
N GLU A 103 -9.56 9.60 16.70
CA GLU A 103 -10.32 8.49 17.26
C GLU A 103 -9.95 7.18 16.61
N LYS A 104 -10.25 6.10 17.32
CA LYS A 104 -10.10 4.73 16.81
C LYS A 104 -11.11 4.49 15.70
N ILE A 105 -10.66 3.79 14.67
CA ILE A 105 -11.52 3.35 13.58
C ILE A 105 -12.23 2.06 14.01
N SER A 106 -13.55 2.10 14.01
CA SER A 106 -14.42 0.95 14.35
C SER A 106 -15.26 0.48 13.17
N SER A 107 -15.35 1.29 12.11
CA SER A 107 -16.17 1.00 10.93
C SER A 107 -15.32 0.83 9.68
N LEU A 108 -15.82 0.05 8.73
CA LEU A 108 -15.19 -0.12 7.43
C LEU A 108 -15.43 1.11 6.55
N ILE A 109 -14.51 1.32 5.60
CA ILE A 109 -14.66 2.32 4.56
C ILE A 109 -15.76 1.87 3.62
N GLN A 110 -16.70 2.77 3.34
CA GLN A 110 -17.80 2.57 2.39
C GLN A 110 -17.58 3.42 1.13
N LYS A 111 -18.27 3.06 0.07
CA LYS A 111 -18.33 3.83 -1.17
C LYS A 111 -19.63 4.62 -1.17
N VAL A 112 -19.56 5.91 -1.47
CA VAL A 112 -20.73 6.73 -1.74
C VAL A 112 -20.88 6.84 -3.25
N ASP A 113 -22.04 6.51 -3.77
CA ASP A 113 -22.38 6.75 -5.17
C ASP A 113 -22.51 8.27 -5.38
N PRO A 114 -21.73 8.88 -6.29
CA PRO A 114 -21.68 10.33 -6.43
C PRO A 114 -22.97 10.92 -7.06
N PHE A 115 -23.79 10.10 -7.71
CA PHE A 115 -25.02 10.57 -8.38
C PHE A 115 -26.26 10.41 -7.48
N THR A 116 -26.30 9.32 -6.73
CA THR A 116 -27.48 8.98 -5.91
C THR A 116 -27.28 9.28 -4.42
N GLY A 117 -26.05 9.46 -3.97
CA GLY A 117 -25.69 9.57 -2.55
C GLY A 117 -25.83 8.27 -1.77
N VAL A 118 -26.17 7.17 -2.44
CA VAL A 118 -26.33 5.85 -1.80
C VAL A 118 -24.98 5.37 -1.27
N VAL A 119 -24.98 4.96 -0.01
CA VAL A 119 -23.82 4.35 0.66
C VAL A 119 -23.81 2.85 0.39
N LEU A 120 -22.70 2.35 -0.13
CA LEU A 120 -22.51 0.95 -0.50
C LEU A 120 -21.29 0.37 0.21
N ASP A 121 -21.41 -0.85 0.69
CA ASP A 121 -20.26 -1.59 1.20
C ASP A 121 -19.30 -1.96 0.07
N LEU A 122 -18.01 -1.95 0.38
CA LEU A 122 -16.99 -2.44 -0.54
C LEU A 122 -16.92 -3.97 -0.43
N PRO A 123 -16.62 -4.67 -1.54
CA PRO A 123 -16.44 -6.12 -1.48
C PRO A 123 -15.23 -6.47 -0.60
N ALA A 124 -15.28 -7.63 0.05
CA ALA A 124 -14.15 -8.16 0.78
C ALA A 124 -12.98 -8.49 -0.16
N LEU A 125 -11.75 -8.39 0.34
CA LEU A 125 -10.55 -8.80 -0.37
C LEU A 125 -10.56 -10.32 -0.56
N GLN A 126 -10.52 -10.80 -1.83
CA GLN A 126 -10.61 -12.22 -2.15
C GLN A 126 -9.26 -12.84 -2.57
N ASP A 127 -8.26 -12.01 -2.92
CA ASP A 127 -6.96 -12.48 -3.36
C ASP A 127 -6.17 -13.06 -2.17
N GLY A 128 -5.89 -14.37 -2.21
CA GLY A 128 -5.20 -15.07 -1.13
C GLY A 128 -3.78 -14.55 -0.87
N SER A 129 -3.05 -14.12 -1.91
CA SER A 129 -1.72 -13.53 -1.74
C SER A 129 -1.81 -12.15 -1.07
N ALA A 130 -2.78 -11.32 -1.49
CA ALA A 130 -3.02 -10.03 -0.88
C ALA A 130 -3.46 -10.17 0.59
N LEU A 131 -4.37 -11.10 0.89
CA LEU A 131 -4.78 -11.43 2.27
C LEU A 131 -3.58 -11.88 3.11
N TYR A 132 -2.73 -12.74 2.57
CA TYR A 132 -1.51 -13.17 3.26
C TYR A 132 -0.60 -11.97 3.60
N ARG A 133 -0.43 -11.00 2.68
CA ARG A 133 0.36 -9.78 2.94
C ARG A 133 -0.25 -8.92 4.04
N VAL A 134 -1.57 -8.75 4.02
CA VAL A 134 -2.32 -8.05 5.07
C VAL A 134 -2.10 -8.73 6.43
N GLU A 135 -2.40 -10.02 6.54
CA GLU A 135 -2.29 -10.76 7.80
C GLU A 135 -0.85 -10.82 8.32
N ASN A 136 0.13 -11.02 7.45
CA ASN A 136 1.53 -11.02 7.85
C ASN A 136 1.99 -9.64 8.35
N THR A 137 1.53 -8.56 7.71
CA THR A 137 1.80 -7.19 8.17
C THR A 137 1.15 -6.93 9.53
N MET A 138 -0.09 -7.34 9.71
CA MET A 138 -0.80 -7.22 10.98
C MET A 138 -0.13 -8.03 12.09
N LYS A 139 0.32 -9.25 11.80
CA LYS A 139 1.07 -10.07 12.76
C LYS A 139 2.37 -9.41 13.22
N LEU A 140 3.09 -8.75 12.31
CA LEU A 140 4.39 -8.13 12.62
C LEU A 140 4.26 -6.75 13.25
N LEU A 141 3.30 -5.94 12.81
CA LEU A 141 3.23 -4.50 13.09
C LEU A 141 1.87 -4.05 13.65
N GLY A 142 0.85 -4.91 13.68
CA GLY A 142 -0.50 -4.52 14.11
C GLY A 142 -0.59 -4.07 15.56
N GLY A 143 0.31 -4.55 16.44
CA GLY A 143 0.42 -4.13 17.83
C GLY A 143 1.29 -2.88 18.06
N ALA A 144 1.94 -2.37 17.01
CA ALA A 144 2.78 -1.18 17.13
C ALA A 144 1.95 0.09 17.32
N SER A 145 2.41 0.99 18.17
CA SER A 145 1.78 2.30 18.37
C SER A 145 1.87 3.16 17.10
N PRO A 146 1.00 4.17 16.94
CA PRO A 146 1.09 5.12 15.82
C PRO A 146 2.47 5.77 15.69
N SER A 147 3.11 6.13 16.81
CA SER A 147 4.46 6.73 16.84
C SER A 147 5.53 5.76 16.37
N GLN A 148 5.47 4.49 16.77
CA GLN A 148 6.39 3.45 16.29
C GLN A 148 6.25 3.23 14.78
N LEU A 149 5.02 3.16 14.26
CA LEU A 149 4.77 3.02 12.82
C LEU A 149 5.28 4.24 12.01
N ILE A 150 5.14 5.45 12.56
CA ILE A 150 5.73 6.65 11.95
C ILE A 150 7.25 6.52 11.93
N SER A 151 7.89 6.22 13.05
CA SER A 151 9.34 6.07 13.15
C SER A 151 9.88 5.03 12.17
N LEU A 152 9.22 3.86 12.06
CA LEU A 152 9.57 2.83 11.09
C LEU A 152 9.46 3.33 9.65
N SER A 153 8.46 4.14 9.34
CA SER A 153 8.28 4.70 7.99
C SER A 153 9.30 5.80 7.66
N HIS A 154 9.93 6.40 8.68
CA HIS A 154 10.91 7.49 8.56
C HIS A 154 12.36 7.01 8.54
N VAL A 155 12.60 5.69 8.47
CA VAL A 155 13.96 5.14 8.48
C VAL A 155 14.87 5.83 7.46
N ALA A 156 16.08 6.18 7.90
CA ALA A 156 17.04 6.89 7.07
C ALA A 156 17.40 6.08 5.81
N GLY A 157 17.37 6.72 4.65
CA GLY A 157 17.58 6.07 3.35
C GLY A 157 16.41 5.20 2.88
N GLY A 158 15.28 5.18 3.59
CA GLY A 158 14.02 4.62 3.10
C GLY A 158 13.36 5.52 2.05
N ALA A 159 12.44 4.96 1.27
CA ALA A 159 11.80 5.68 0.16
C ALA A 159 11.16 7.00 0.60
N TRP A 160 10.42 6.99 1.71
CA TRP A 160 9.83 8.21 2.25
C TRP A 160 10.89 9.27 2.57
N SER A 161 11.95 8.91 3.30
CA SER A 161 12.97 9.88 3.73
C SER A 161 13.70 10.51 2.54
N ILE A 162 13.93 9.74 1.48
CA ILE A 162 14.56 10.23 0.24
C ILE A 162 13.65 11.27 -0.43
N ILE A 163 12.37 10.96 -0.63
CA ILE A 163 11.43 11.88 -1.30
C ILE A 163 11.15 13.11 -0.43
N TRP A 164 10.94 12.93 0.88
CA TRP A 164 10.70 14.01 1.82
C TRP A 164 11.85 15.02 1.85
N ASN A 165 13.09 14.55 1.91
CA ASN A 165 14.27 15.43 1.88
C ASN A 165 14.42 16.15 0.55
N LYS A 166 14.16 15.49 -0.59
CA LYS A 166 14.18 16.12 -1.91
C LYS A 166 13.11 17.21 -2.03
N SER A 167 11.91 17.00 -1.50
CA SER A 167 10.83 17.99 -1.56
C SER A 167 11.16 19.24 -0.76
N LYS A 168 11.83 19.12 0.39
CA LYS A 168 12.30 20.27 1.21
C LYS A 168 13.34 21.12 0.52
N THR A 169 14.17 20.53 -0.33
CA THR A 169 15.22 21.24 -1.06
C THR A 169 14.74 21.82 -2.39
N GLY A 170 13.46 21.69 -2.73
CA GLY A 170 12.92 22.14 -4.01
C GLY A 170 13.42 21.35 -5.23
N ALA A 171 14.11 20.23 -4.99
CA ALA A 171 14.72 19.43 -6.06
C ALA A 171 13.71 18.53 -6.81
N THR A 172 12.46 18.45 -6.37
CA THR A 172 11.42 17.66 -7.03
C THR A 172 10.09 18.40 -7.05
N VAL A 173 9.38 18.27 -8.16
CA VAL A 173 7.97 18.66 -8.29
C VAL A 173 7.13 17.46 -7.89
N GLY A 174 6.65 17.44 -6.62
CA GLY A 174 5.76 16.41 -6.08
C GLY A 174 6.36 15.51 -5.00
N ASN A 175 5.50 14.89 -4.22
CA ASN A 175 5.84 14.05 -3.06
C ASN A 175 5.58 12.57 -3.33
N ARG A 176 5.43 12.17 -4.58
CA ARG A 176 5.10 10.78 -4.94
C ARG A 176 6.27 9.86 -4.58
N ILE A 177 5.92 8.74 -3.95
CA ILE A 177 6.84 7.65 -3.66
C ILE A 177 6.61 6.56 -4.72
N ASP A 178 7.62 6.32 -5.55
CA ASP A 178 7.53 5.32 -6.61
C ASP A 178 7.77 3.91 -6.07
N ASP A 179 7.16 2.93 -6.72
CA ASP A 179 7.29 1.52 -6.36
C ASP A 179 8.72 1.01 -6.52
N GLU A 180 9.43 1.46 -7.56
CA GLU A 180 10.83 1.12 -7.78
C GLU A 180 11.73 1.58 -6.63
N LEU A 181 11.52 2.82 -6.15
CA LEU A 181 12.25 3.34 -5.00
C LEU A 181 11.91 2.56 -3.73
N THR A 182 10.63 2.19 -3.55
CA THR A 182 10.18 1.36 -2.43
C THR A 182 10.86 -0.01 -2.45
N ILE A 183 10.94 -0.67 -3.60
CA ILE A 183 11.65 -1.96 -3.76
C ILE A 183 13.13 -1.80 -3.42
N ALA A 184 13.80 -0.79 -3.97
CA ALA A 184 15.24 -0.57 -3.78
C ALA A 184 15.62 -0.31 -2.32
N THR A 185 14.70 0.27 -1.53
CA THR A 185 14.96 0.65 -0.14
C THR A 185 14.33 -0.27 0.90
N PHE A 186 13.62 -1.32 0.48
CA PHE A 186 12.87 -2.21 1.39
C PHE A 186 13.74 -2.85 2.47
N GLY A 187 15.01 -3.15 2.17
CA GLY A 187 15.95 -3.72 3.14
C GLY A 187 16.14 -2.87 4.40
N LYS A 188 15.96 -1.54 4.29
CA LYS A 188 16.05 -0.61 5.43
C LYS A 188 14.94 -0.84 6.46
N PHE A 189 13.72 -1.18 6.00
CA PHE A 189 12.61 -1.50 6.91
C PHE A 189 12.83 -2.79 7.68
N LYS A 190 13.44 -3.82 7.09
CA LYS A 190 13.73 -5.08 7.78
C LYS A 190 14.62 -4.88 9.00
N VAL A 191 15.64 -4.04 8.87
CA VAL A 191 16.54 -3.70 9.98
C VAL A 191 15.78 -2.93 11.07
N ALA A 192 15.03 -1.89 10.68
CA ALA A 192 14.29 -1.07 11.63
C ALA A 192 13.20 -1.86 12.38
N VAL A 193 12.50 -2.80 11.73
CA VAL A 193 11.51 -3.68 12.40
C VAL A 193 12.19 -4.58 13.43
N ALA A 194 13.36 -5.14 13.14
CA ALA A 194 14.10 -5.98 14.07
C ALA A 194 14.55 -5.19 15.31
N GLU A 195 15.02 -3.96 15.13
CA GLU A 195 15.41 -3.06 16.24
C GLU A 195 14.22 -2.67 17.12
N THR A 196 13.05 -2.38 16.53
CA THR A 196 11.82 -2.02 17.27
C THR A 196 11.29 -3.17 18.11
N GLN A 197 11.42 -4.41 17.66
CA GLN A 197 11.01 -5.59 18.43
C GLN A 197 11.92 -5.88 19.63
N GLN A 198 13.16 -5.40 19.61
CA GLN A 198 14.13 -5.56 20.71
C GLN A 198 14.10 -4.41 21.73
N GLY A 199 13.59 -3.24 21.34
CA GLY A 199 13.46 -2.07 22.21
C GLY A 199 12.06 -1.96 22.79
N GLY A 200 11.92 -2.07 24.12
CA GLY A 200 10.66 -1.92 24.83
C GLY A 200 9.97 -0.57 24.59
N MET A 201 8.66 -0.56 24.81
CA MET A 201 7.73 0.53 24.59
C MET A 201 8.18 1.83 25.28
N ASP A 202 8.31 2.91 24.52
CA ASP A 202 8.33 4.26 25.04
C ASP A 202 7.05 5.03 24.62
N GLU A 203 6.59 5.83 25.56
CA GLU A 203 5.28 6.49 25.64
C GLU A 203 5.05 7.54 24.53
N ALA A 204 3.81 7.62 24.05
CA ALA A 204 3.38 8.41 22.89
C ALA A 204 3.56 9.93 23.10
N THR A 205 4.26 10.60 22.19
CA THR A 205 4.18 12.05 22.02
C THR A 205 2.87 12.44 21.30
N PRO A 206 2.15 13.47 21.74
CA PRO A 206 0.87 13.85 21.16
C PRO A 206 1.03 14.45 19.77
N PHE A 207 0.18 13.98 18.86
CA PHE A 207 0.03 14.42 17.48
C PHE A 207 -0.38 15.90 17.42
N ALA A 208 0.50 16.78 17.00
CA ALA A 208 0.15 18.17 16.66
C ALA A 208 -0.54 18.20 15.30
N GLY A 209 -1.78 18.69 15.27
CA GLY A 209 -2.62 18.75 14.08
C GLY A 209 -1.99 19.55 12.94
N ASN A 210 -2.25 19.09 11.74
CA ASN A 210 -1.91 19.68 10.46
C ASN A 210 -2.34 21.16 10.40
N ARG A 211 -1.39 22.10 10.43
CA ARG A 211 -1.67 23.48 10.00
C ARG A 211 -1.62 23.50 8.48
N SER A 212 -2.80 23.69 7.90
CA SER A 212 -3.01 24.01 6.51
C SER A 212 -2.09 25.16 6.08
N CYS A 213 -1.26 24.95 5.07
CA CYS A 213 -0.66 26.01 4.28
C CYS A 213 -1.77 26.72 3.50
N LYS A 214 -2.36 27.75 4.10
CA LYS A 214 -3.08 28.83 3.40
C LYS A 214 -2.79 30.12 4.12
N ASP A 215 -2.58 31.15 3.30
CA ASP A 215 -2.51 32.57 3.59
C ASP A 215 -1.10 33.16 3.69
N SER A 216 -0.52 33.33 2.49
CA SER A 216 0.33 34.49 2.23
C SER A 216 0.04 35.00 0.81
N ALA A 217 -1.09 35.66 0.67
CA ALA A 217 -1.33 36.60 -0.42
C ALA A 217 -2.44 37.55 0.03
N SER A 218 -2.07 38.69 0.52
CA SER A 218 -2.66 40.01 0.29
C SER A 218 -2.32 40.94 1.43
N SER A 219 -1.48 41.90 1.18
CA SER A 219 -1.67 43.30 1.59
C SER A 219 -0.48 44.12 1.11
N ALA A 220 -0.65 44.86 0.05
CA ALA A 220 -0.39 46.28 -0.12
C ALA A 220 -0.64 46.63 -1.56
#